data_b9ef0b1c39c0c99a334ee21dc0270ad5
#
_entry.id   b9ef0b1c39c0c99a334ee21dc0270ad5
#
_cell.length_a   1.000
_cell.length_b   1.000
_cell.length_c   1.000
_cell.angle_alpha   90.00
_cell.angle_beta   90.00
_cell.angle_gamma   90.00
#
_symmetry.space_group_name_H-M   'P 1'
#
loop_
_entity.id
_entity.type
_entity.pdbx_description
1 polymer ?
#
loop_
_entity_poly.entity_id
_entity_poly.type
_entity_poly.pdbx_seq_one_letter_code
_entity_poly.pdbx_strand_id
1 'polypeptide(L)'
;MNVEDKEINGFLIDKFNQHGLDVGKTQGTCPLCSSTRKPENQKKKCASYDWERGIGTCHNCDTPFQLHTFKRKGKAERDYVVPQQTTVGQLGDKVVDWFKTRGISEQTLKQLSVGVGKEFMPQTGKQENTIQFNYLVGGNLTNIKYRDGRKNFKLYKGAEKVFYNIDSIVGHDDCVIVEGEMDVLALHEAGITNAISVPNGATLNTNNLDYLDNCIDYFEDKKKIIIAVAVSYTHLTLPTNREV
;
A
#
# COMPACT_ATOMS: atom_id res chain seq x y z
N MET A 1 18.23 -5.50 17.62
CA MET A 1 18.46 -5.34 16.17
C MET A 1 19.94 -5.03 16.00
N ASN A 2 20.71 -5.88 15.30
CA ASN A 2 22.13 -5.61 15.05
C ASN A 2 22.26 -4.46 14.05
N VAL A 3 22.95 -3.43 14.44
CA VAL A 3 23.13 -2.18 13.64
C VAL A 3 24.44 -2.23 12.85
N GLU A 4 25.13 -3.36 12.84
CA GLU A 4 26.37 -3.57 12.11
C GLU A 4 26.10 -3.56 10.59
N ASP A 5 26.92 -2.83 9.85
CA ASP A 5 26.89 -2.68 8.39
C ASP A 5 25.71 -1.89 7.79
N LYS A 6 25.27 -0.82 8.43
CA LYS A 6 24.14 -0.03 7.93
C LYS A 6 24.55 1.37 7.51
N GLU A 7 24.01 1.78 6.37
CA GLU A 7 24.11 3.16 5.89
C GLU A 7 22.92 3.98 6.41
N ILE A 8 23.20 5.21 6.79
CA ILE A 8 22.18 6.20 7.14
C ILE A 8 22.22 7.28 6.07
N ASN A 9 21.18 7.38 5.23
CA ASN A 9 21.10 8.25 4.06
C ASN A 9 22.38 8.19 3.17
N GLY A 10 22.89 6.99 2.89
CA GLY A 10 24.09 6.77 2.11
C GLY A 10 25.42 7.01 2.84
N PHE A 11 25.39 7.24 4.16
CA PHE A 11 26.58 7.38 4.98
C PHE A 11 26.79 6.16 5.87
N LEU A 12 28.02 5.68 5.94
CA LEU A 12 28.38 4.63 6.89
C LEU A 12 28.24 5.12 8.34
N ILE A 13 27.78 4.26 9.24
CA ILE A 13 27.57 4.58 10.66
C ILE A 13 28.81 5.18 11.32
N ASP A 14 30.00 4.74 10.95
CA ASP A 14 31.26 5.28 11.46
C ASP A 14 31.42 6.79 11.25
N LYS A 15 30.90 7.32 10.15
CA LYS A 15 30.91 8.77 9.89
C LYS A 15 29.97 9.53 10.81
N PHE A 16 28.91 8.90 11.28
CA PHE A 16 27.99 9.50 12.24
C PHE A 16 28.55 9.53 13.66
N ASN A 17 29.30 8.49 14.06
CA ASN A 17 29.98 8.46 15.34
C ASN A 17 30.96 9.65 15.48
N GLN A 18 31.57 10.12 14.39
CA GLN A 18 32.39 11.33 14.37
C GLN A 18 31.61 12.62 14.69
N HIS A 19 30.29 12.62 14.48
CA HIS A 19 29.39 13.74 14.76
C HIS A 19 28.55 13.56 16.02
N GLY A 20 28.82 12.53 16.84
CA GLY A 20 28.10 12.27 18.10
C GLY A 20 26.77 11.56 17.94
N LEU A 21 26.59 10.78 16.87
CA LEU A 21 25.47 9.86 16.75
C LEU A 21 25.75 8.63 17.62
N ASP A 22 25.04 8.54 18.72
CA ASP A 22 25.08 7.36 19.58
C ASP A 22 24.03 6.33 19.11
N VAL A 23 24.49 5.25 18.52
CA VAL A 23 23.62 4.14 18.10
C VAL A 23 22.84 3.60 19.31
N GLY A 24 21.53 3.51 19.17
CA GLY A 24 20.62 3.04 20.25
C GLY A 24 20.12 4.13 21.18
N LYS A 25 20.62 5.36 21.11
CA LYS A 25 20.05 6.49 21.86
C LYS A 25 18.88 7.12 21.11
N THR A 26 17.95 7.71 21.85
CA THR A 26 16.77 8.35 21.28
C THR A 26 17.01 9.77 20.76
N GLN A 27 18.19 10.36 21.05
CA GLN A 27 18.55 11.70 20.63
C GLN A 27 20.03 11.79 20.23
N GLY A 28 20.31 12.60 19.22
CA GLY A 28 21.69 12.84 18.74
C GLY A 28 21.80 13.98 17.75
N THR A 29 22.90 14.00 17.02
CA THR A 29 23.17 14.98 15.97
C THR A 29 22.40 14.62 14.69
N CYS A 30 22.12 15.61 13.84
CA CYS A 30 21.49 15.37 12.56
C CYS A 30 22.53 14.96 11.50
N PRO A 31 22.33 13.87 10.77
CA PRO A 31 23.22 13.45 9.69
C PRO A 31 23.25 14.44 8.52
N LEU A 32 22.17 15.21 8.34
CA LEU A 32 22.01 16.10 7.19
C LEU A 32 22.57 17.50 7.44
N CYS A 33 22.37 18.07 8.64
CA CYS A 33 22.74 19.46 8.88
C CYS A 33 23.85 19.68 9.92
N SER A 34 24.20 18.69 10.75
CA SER A 34 25.15 18.93 11.83
C SER A 34 26.56 19.34 11.31
N SER A 35 27.05 18.71 10.24
CA SER A 35 28.34 18.99 9.63
C SER A 35 28.43 20.37 8.97
N THR A 36 27.32 20.95 8.57
CA THR A 36 27.26 22.27 7.89
C THR A 36 27.01 23.42 8.85
N ARG A 37 26.82 23.14 10.14
CA ARG A 37 26.58 24.15 11.18
C ARG A 37 27.91 24.79 11.62
N LYS A 38 27.81 25.93 12.33
CA LYS A 38 28.97 26.52 12.97
C LYS A 38 29.68 25.53 13.90
N PRO A 39 31.02 25.52 14.00
CA PRO A 39 31.78 24.51 14.74
C PRO A 39 31.27 24.24 16.16
N GLU A 40 30.86 25.27 16.88
CA GLU A 40 30.32 25.21 18.24
C GLU A 40 28.97 24.51 18.32
N ASN A 41 28.26 24.34 17.18
CA ASN A 41 26.93 23.76 17.09
C ASN A 41 26.89 22.35 16.45
N GLN A 42 28.03 21.91 15.88
CA GLN A 42 28.07 20.63 15.14
C GLN A 42 27.79 19.41 16.03
N LYS A 43 28.16 19.48 17.30
CA LYS A 43 27.95 18.40 18.29
C LYS A 43 26.66 18.54 19.09
N LYS A 44 25.87 19.59 18.85
CA LYS A 44 24.59 19.77 19.56
C LYS A 44 23.54 18.75 19.07
N LYS A 45 22.94 18.05 20.03
CA LYS A 45 21.85 17.12 19.74
C LYS A 45 20.63 17.89 19.25
N CYS A 46 20.26 17.67 18.03
CA CYS A 46 19.15 18.37 17.36
C CYS A 46 18.20 17.42 16.64
N ALA A 47 18.39 16.11 16.78
CA ALA A 47 17.57 15.12 16.16
C ALA A 47 17.08 14.06 17.16
N SER A 48 15.86 13.60 16.97
CA SER A 48 15.28 12.44 17.66
C SER A 48 15.36 11.22 16.74
N TYR A 49 15.53 10.03 17.34
CA TYR A 49 15.70 8.76 16.65
C TYR A 49 14.69 7.75 17.15
N ASP A 50 14.07 7.04 16.21
CA ASP A 50 13.27 5.85 16.43
C ASP A 50 13.97 4.66 15.75
N TRP A 51 14.71 3.89 16.51
CA TRP A 51 15.50 2.77 15.99
C TRP A 51 14.65 1.56 15.60
N GLU A 52 13.46 1.42 16.18
CA GLU A 52 12.54 0.35 15.83
C GLU A 52 11.95 0.60 14.43
N ARG A 53 11.56 1.83 14.18
CA ARG A 53 11.05 2.26 12.86
C ARG A 53 12.17 2.55 11.86
N GLY A 54 13.40 2.71 12.33
CA GLY A 54 14.54 3.06 11.49
C GLY A 54 14.47 4.46 10.92
N ILE A 55 13.83 5.40 11.63
CA ILE A 55 13.67 6.79 11.20
C ILE A 55 14.17 7.76 12.25
N GLY A 56 14.59 8.94 11.79
CA GLY A 56 14.92 10.07 12.65
C GLY A 56 14.32 11.37 12.10
N THR A 57 14.18 12.37 12.96
CA THR A 57 13.71 13.70 12.59
C THR A 57 14.60 14.74 13.23
N CYS A 58 15.07 15.68 12.44
CA CYS A 58 15.87 16.81 12.94
C CYS A 58 14.99 18.01 13.24
N HIS A 59 15.04 18.50 14.49
CA HIS A 59 14.31 19.69 14.93
C HIS A 59 14.99 21.02 14.53
N ASN A 60 16.19 20.97 13.94
CA ASN A 60 16.88 22.17 13.48
C ASN A 60 16.70 22.46 11.98
N CYS A 61 16.69 21.43 11.13
CA CYS A 61 16.42 21.56 9.69
C CYS A 61 15.04 21.03 9.28
N ASP A 62 14.29 20.54 10.25
CA ASP A 62 12.92 20.00 10.09
C ASP A 62 12.81 18.90 9.02
N THR A 63 13.87 18.09 8.90
CA THR A 63 13.98 17.07 7.86
C THR A 63 13.99 15.68 8.48
N PRO A 64 13.11 14.77 8.03
CA PRO A 64 13.17 13.35 8.38
C PRO A 64 14.34 12.69 7.64
N PHE A 65 14.88 11.62 8.23
CA PHE A 65 15.94 10.80 7.62
C PHE A 65 15.85 9.35 8.08
N GLN A 66 16.42 8.45 7.29
CA GLN A 66 16.47 7.03 7.64
C GLN A 66 17.69 6.75 8.52
N LEU A 67 17.49 5.98 9.60
CA LEU A 67 18.54 5.49 10.49
C LEU A 67 19.20 4.22 9.97
N HIS A 68 18.49 3.41 9.19
CA HIS A 68 19.01 2.24 8.52
C HIS A 68 18.14 1.86 7.32
N THR A 69 18.74 1.28 6.31
CA THR A 69 18.00 0.60 5.25
C THR A 69 17.53 -0.76 5.77
N PHE A 70 16.23 -0.99 5.72
CA PHE A 70 15.73 -2.33 5.95
C PHE A 70 16.22 -3.22 4.81
N LYS A 71 17.09 -4.21 5.11
CA LYS A 71 17.32 -5.29 4.15
C LYS A 71 15.97 -5.94 3.91
N ARG A 72 15.46 -5.85 2.68
CA ARG A 72 14.29 -6.62 2.28
C ARG A 72 14.63 -8.06 2.58
N LYS A 73 13.84 -8.73 3.42
CA LYS A 73 13.83 -10.19 3.43
C LYS A 73 13.51 -10.56 2.00
N GLY A 74 14.44 -11.23 1.31
CA GLY A 74 14.17 -11.73 -0.03
C GLY A 74 12.80 -12.38 -0.02
N LYS A 75 12.01 -12.12 -1.08
CA LYS A 75 10.67 -12.70 -1.23
C LYS A 75 10.81 -14.17 -0.88
N ALA A 76 10.31 -14.62 0.26
CA ALA A 76 10.34 -16.03 0.60
C ALA A 76 9.59 -16.71 -0.54
N GLU A 77 10.21 -17.67 -1.22
CA GLU A 77 9.52 -18.49 -2.21
C GLU A 77 8.34 -19.15 -1.48
N ARG A 78 7.17 -18.59 -1.68
CA ARG A 78 5.92 -19.16 -1.20
C ARG A 78 5.27 -19.80 -2.40
N ASP A 79 4.92 -21.05 -2.29
CA ASP A 79 4.10 -21.75 -3.27
C ASP A 79 2.68 -21.16 -3.20
N TYR A 80 2.37 -20.22 -4.10
CA TYR A 80 1.04 -19.68 -4.23
C TYR A 80 0.19 -20.54 -5.17
N VAL A 81 -1.08 -20.68 -4.83
CA VAL A 81 -2.06 -21.31 -5.72
C VAL A 81 -2.47 -20.31 -6.80
N VAL A 82 -2.25 -20.65 -8.05
CA VAL A 82 -2.73 -19.84 -9.17
C VAL A 82 -4.21 -20.15 -9.39
N PRO A 83 -5.11 -19.13 -9.34
CA PRO A 83 -6.52 -19.33 -9.62
C PRO A 83 -6.71 -19.88 -11.04
N GLN A 84 -7.55 -20.89 -11.19
CA GLN A 84 -7.99 -21.29 -12.51
C GLN A 84 -8.92 -20.22 -13.06
N GLN A 85 -8.72 -19.85 -14.33
CA GLN A 85 -9.49 -18.81 -14.99
C GLN A 85 -10.97 -19.17 -14.98
N THR A 86 -11.72 -18.51 -14.12
CA THR A 86 -13.17 -18.50 -14.22
C THR A 86 -13.51 -17.52 -15.35
N THR A 87 -14.43 -17.90 -16.18
CA THR A 87 -14.84 -17.16 -17.37
C THR A 87 -14.90 -15.67 -17.09
N VAL A 88 -13.94 -14.90 -17.66
CA VAL A 88 -14.14 -13.50 -18.02
C VAL A 88 -15.20 -13.55 -19.13
N GLY A 89 -16.42 -13.89 -18.73
CA GLY A 89 -17.53 -14.16 -19.60
C GLY A 89 -18.42 -12.94 -19.66
N GLN A 90 -19.30 -12.95 -20.63
CA GLN A 90 -20.32 -11.95 -20.82
C GLN A 90 -21.02 -11.65 -19.49
N LEU A 91 -20.79 -10.43 -19.00
CA LEU A 91 -21.51 -9.92 -17.83
C LEU A 91 -22.99 -9.89 -18.22
N GLY A 92 -23.83 -10.62 -17.48
CA GLY A 92 -25.27 -10.59 -17.74
C GLY A 92 -25.84 -9.19 -17.50
N ASP A 93 -26.89 -8.82 -18.25
CA ASP A 93 -27.49 -7.49 -18.24
C ASP A 93 -27.76 -6.96 -16.82
N LYS A 94 -28.25 -7.81 -15.93
CA LYS A 94 -28.53 -7.44 -14.52
C LYS A 94 -27.30 -6.92 -13.78
N VAL A 95 -26.12 -7.48 -14.05
CA VAL A 95 -24.88 -7.08 -13.41
C VAL A 95 -24.39 -5.77 -14.04
N VAL A 96 -24.44 -5.68 -15.36
CA VAL A 96 -24.09 -4.44 -16.09
C VAL A 96 -24.99 -3.28 -15.63
N ASP A 97 -26.30 -3.50 -15.53
CA ASP A 97 -27.23 -2.47 -15.09
C ASP A 97 -26.98 -2.07 -13.63
N TRP A 98 -26.63 -3.03 -12.76
CA TRP A 98 -26.24 -2.73 -11.39
C TRP A 98 -25.00 -1.83 -11.30
N PHE A 99 -23.99 -2.03 -12.15
CA PHE A 99 -22.84 -1.15 -12.24
C PHE A 99 -23.18 0.21 -12.85
N LYS A 100 -24.03 0.24 -13.89
CA LYS A 100 -24.52 1.49 -14.51
C LYS A 100 -25.25 2.41 -13.49
N THR A 101 -26.01 1.85 -12.54
CA THR A 101 -26.61 2.66 -11.46
C THR A 101 -25.59 3.35 -10.56
N ARG A 102 -24.31 2.98 -10.66
CA ARG A 102 -23.15 3.54 -9.94
C ARG A 102 -22.25 4.39 -10.83
N GLY A 103 -22.69 4.64 -12.06
CA GLY A 103 -21.92 5.40 -13.03
C GLY A 103 -20.73 4.64 -13.63
N ILE A 104 -20.72 3.30 -13.53
CA ILE A 104 -19.63 2.47 -14.05
C ILE A 104 -20.09 1.79 -15.33
N SER A 105 -19.37 2.01 -16.43
CA SER A 105 -19.69 1.48 -17.76
C SER A 105 -19.24 0.03 -17.92
N GLU A 106 -19.88 -0.68 -18.87
CA GLU A 106 -19.46 -2.03 -19.25
C GLU A 106 -18.02 -2.06 -19.79
N GLN A 107 -17.59 -0.97 -20.44
CA GLN A 107 -16.22 -0.83 -20.94
C GLN A 107 -15.21 -0.88 -19.80
N THR A 108 -15.42 -0.13 -18.73
CA THR A 108 -14.58 -0.15 -17.53
C THR A 108 -14.54 -1.53 -16.89
N LEU A 109 -15.68 -2.22 -16.80
CA LEU A 109 -15.72 -3.59 -16.27
C LEU A 109 -14.85 -4.55 -17.07
N LYS A 110 -14.87 -4.44 -18.40
CA LYS A 110 -14.02 -5.25 -19.29
C LYS A 110 -12.55 -4.90 -19.14
N GLN A 111 -12.21 -3.61 -19.16
CA GLN A 111 -10.83 -3.14 -19.03
C GLN A 111 -10.19 -3.56 -17.71
N LEU A 112 -10.96 -3.53 -16.62
CA LEU A 112 -10.49 -3.93 -15.29
C LEU A 112 -10.81 -5.39 -14.94
N SER A 113 -11.09 -6.22 -15.98
CA SER A 113 -11.23 -7.67 -15.87
C SER A 113 -12.25 -8.12 -14.81
N VAL A 114 -13.37 -7.40 -14.69
CA VAL A 114 -14.47 -7.80 -13.81
C VAL A 114 -15.23 -8.96 -14.43
N GLY A 115 -15.41 -10.03 -13.68
CA GLY A 115 -16.14 -11.22 -14.08
C GLY A 115 -17.34 -11.51 -13.19
N VAL A 116 -18.07 -12.57 -13.52
CA VAL A 116 -19.16 -13.13 -12.73
C VAL A 116 -19.08 -14.65 -12.70
N GLY A 117 -19.60 -15.24 -11.65
CA GLY A 117 -19.63 -16.69 -11.53
C GLY A 117 -20.32 -17.13 -10.25
N LYS A 118 -20.36 -18.45 -10.03
CA LYS A 118 -20.82 -19.04 -8.78
C LYS A 118 -19.61 -19.41 -7.92
N GLU A 119 -19.67 -19.07 -6.65
CA GLU A 119 -18.61 -19.39 -5.71
C GLU A 119 -19.17 -19.75 -4.33
N PHE A 120 -18.53 -20.69 -3.65
CA PHE A 120 -18.90 -21.04 -2.28
C PHE A 120 -18.53 -19.90 -1.34
N MET A 121 -19.51 -19.32 -0.67
CA MET A 121 -19.33 -18.23 0.28
C MET A 121 -19.45 -18.75 1.72
N PRO A 122 -18.34 -18.75 2.51
CA PRO A 122 -18.38 -19.28 3.88
C PRO A 122 -19.41 -18.59 4.78
N GLN A 123 -19.68 -17.30 4.54
CA GLN A 123 -20.62 -16.50 5.33
C GLN A 123 -22.08 -16.96 5.16
N THR A 124 -22.41 -17.57 4.01
CA THR A 124 -23.76 -18.10 3.74
C THR A 124 -23.82 -19.62 3.75
N GLY A 125 -22.65 -20.29 3.76
CA GLY A 125 -22.52 -21.75 3.77
C GLY A 125 -22.96 -22.43 2.47
N LYS A 126 -23.05 -21.70 1.34
CA LYS A 126 -23.52 -22.24 0.06
C LYS A 126 -22.90 -21.55 -1.15
N GLN A 127 -23.19 -22.09 -2.33
CA GLN A 127 -22.84 -21.47 -3.62
C GLN A 127 -23.72 -20.24 -3.86
N GLU A 128 -23.06 -19.09 -4.08
CA GLU A 128 -23.73 -17.83 -4.39
C GLU A 128 -23.28 -17.31 -5.76
N ASN A 129 -24.14 -16.53 -6.42
CA ASN A 129 -23.71 -15.75 -7.56
C ASN A 129 -22.81 -14.60 -7.08
N THR A 130 -21.65 -14.46 -7.70
CA THR A 130 -20.64 -13.48 -7.27
C THR A 130 -20.18 -12.61 -8.43
N ILE A 131 -19.88 -11.36 -8.12
CA ILE A 131 -19.00 -10.51 -8.91
C ILE A 131 -17.55 -10.94 -8.55
N GLN A 132 -16.71 -11.03 -9.57
CA GLN A 132 -15.33 -11.46 -9.45
C GLN A 132 -14.41 -10.34 -9.90
N PHE A 133 -13.61 -9.82 -8.98
CA PHE A 133 -12.54 -8.89 -9.28
C PHE A 133 -11.27 -9.71 -9.52
N ASN A 134 -10.80 -9.71 -10.75
CA ASN A 134 -9.60 -10.45 -11.13
C ASN A 134 -8.36 -9.59 -10.93
N TYR A 135 -7.44 -10.06 -10.11
CA TYR A 135 -6.17 -9.39 -9.83
C TYR A 135 -5.12 -9.91 -10.79
N LEU A 136 -4.55 -9.02 -11.57
CA LEU A 136 -3.54 -9.34 -12.57
C LEU A 136 -2.19 -8.78 -12.16
N VAL A 137 -1.12 -9.51 -12.48
CA VAL A 137 0.27 -9.08 -12.35
C VAL A 137 0.99 -9.44 -13.65
N GLY A 138 1.50 -8.44 -14.35
CA GLY A 138 2.07 -8.64 -15.68
C GLY A 138 1.07 -9.26 -16.67
N GLY A 139 -0.22 -8.92 -16.54
CA GLY A 139 -1.31 -9.48 -17.34
C GLY A 139 -1.75 -10.90 -16.95
N ASN A 140 -1.11 -11.55 -15.98
CA ASN A 140 -1.45 -12.91 -15.54
C ASN A 140 -2.37 -12.88 -14.33
N LEU A 141 -3.38 -13.77 -14.33
CA LEU A 141 -4.31 -13.90 -13.21
C LEU A 141 -3.56 -14.44 -11.98
N THR A 142 -3.51 -13.62 -10.93
CA THR A 142 -2.77 -13.91 -9.71
C THR A 142 -3.70 -14.15 -8.53
N ASN A 143 -4.83 -13.44 -8.44
CA ASN A 143 -5.82 -13.65 -7.39
C ASN A 143 -7.23 -13.31 -7.90
N ILE A 144 -8.26 -13.74 -7.18
CA ILE A 144 -9.65 -13.36 -7.43
C ILE A 144 -10.29 -12.96 -6.10
N LYS A 145 -10.97 -11.83 -6.08
CA LYS A 145 -11.83 -11.44 -4.97
C LYS A 145 -13.28 -11.58 -5.39
N TYR A 146 -14.00 -12.35 -4.62
CA TYR A 146 -15.42 -12.63 -4.82
C TYR A 146 -16.29 -11.73 -3.96
N ARG A 147 -17.37 -11.22 -4.52
CA ARG A 147 -18.37 -10.43 -3.83
C ARG A 147 -19.76 -10.95 -4.16
N ASP A 148 -20.52 -11.40 -3.15
CA ASP A 148 -21.91 -11.80 -3.33
C ASP A 148 -22.89 -10.61 -3.27
N GLY A 149 -24.17 -10.87 -3.50
CA GLY A 149 -25.23 -9.86 -3.44
C GLY A 149 -25.47 -9.26 -2.05
N ARG A 150 -24.99 -9.90 -0.98
CA ARG A 150 -25.12 -9.46 0.42
C ARG A 150 -23.90 -8.69 0.93
N LYS A 151 -22.94 -8.36 0.03
CA LYS A 151 -21.66 -7.72 0.36
C LYS A 151 -20.73 -8.58 1.22
N ASN A 152 -20.83 -9.90 1.14
CA ASN A 152 -19.79 -10.76 1.66
C ASN A 152 -18.63 -10.84 0.67
N PHE A 153 -17.42 -10.91 1.20
CA PHE A 153 -16.18 -10.94 0.41
C PHE A 153 -15.34 -12.16 0.77
N LYS A 154 -14.62 -12.65 -0.21
CA LYS A 154 -13.66 -13.73 -0.06
C LYS A 154 -12.58 -13.60 -1.13
N LEU A 155 -11.31 -13.82 -0.75
CA LEU A 155 -10.20 -14.00 -1.69
C LEU A 155 -10.06 -15.47 -2.07
N TYR A 156 -9.47 -15.75 -3.23
CA TYR A 156 -9.13 -17.11 -3.63
C TYR A 156 -8.12 -17.69 -2.63
N LYS A 157 -8.43 -18.89 -2.09
CA LYS A 157 -7.64 -19.50 -1.01
C LYS A 157 -6.25 -19.90 -1.50
N GLY A 158 -5.23 -19.40 -0.80
CA GLY A 158 -3.83 -19.73 -1.10
C GLY A 158 -3.21 -18.95 -2.25
N ALA A 159 -3.97 -18.06 -2.92
CA ALA A 159 -3.42 -17.21 -3.97
C ALA A 159 -2.59 -16.05 -3.39
N GLU A 160 -1.65 -15.56 -4.20
CA GLU A 160 -0.82 -14.42 -3.82
C GLU A 160 -1.67 -13.17 -3.61
N LYS A 161 -1.45 -12.45 -2.52
CA LYS A 161 -2.09 -11.17 -2.27
C LYS A 161 -1.30 -10.09 -2.96
N VAL A 162 -1.95 -9.34 -3.82
CA VAL A 162 -1.40 -8.20 -4.56
C VAL A 162 -2.42 -7.06 -4.54
N PHE A 163 -2.03 -5.85 -4.94
CA PHE A 163 -2.99 -4.79 -5.17
C PHE A 163 -3.87 -5.10 -6.39
N TYR A 164 -5.15 -4.75 -6.30
CA TYR A 164 -6.02 -4.77 -7.48
C TYR A 164 -5.57 -3.71 -8.47
N ASN A 165 -5.56 -4.08 -9.76
CA ASN A 165 -5.14 -3.21 -10.87
C ASN A 165 -3.68 -2.73 -10.78
N ILE A 166 -2.77 -3.51 -10.18
CA ILE A 166 -1.37 -3.11 -9.94
C ILE A 166 -0.62 -2.77 -11.24
N ASP A 167 -0.92 -3.45 -12.33
CA ASP A 167 -0.26 -3.22 -13.62
C ASP A 167 -0.52 -1.80 -14.16
N SER A 168 -1.59 -1.15 -13.72
CA SER A 168 -1.96 0.19 -14.20
C SER A 168 -0.99 1.29 -13.79
N ILE A 169 -0.18 1.08 -12.76
CA ILE A 169 0.77 2.09 -12.31
C ILE A 169 2.12 2.01 -13.01
N VAL A 170 2.34 0.97 -13.83
CA VAL A 170 3.59 0.83 -14.60
C VAL A 170 3.73 1.99 -15.59
N GLY A 171 4.89 2.64 -15.57
CA GLY A 171 5.18 3.80 -16.44
C GLY A 171 4.56 5.13 -15.99
N HIS A 172 3.86 5.17 -14.87
CA HIS A 172 3.38 6.41 -14.25
C HIS A 172 4.31 6.87 -13.13
N ASP A 173 4.56 8.18 -13.03
CA ASP A 173 5.34 8.80 -11.95
C ASP A 173 4.59 8.81 -10.60
N ASP A 174 3.28 8.66 -10.64
CA ASP A 174 2.41 8.68 -9.46
C ASP A 174 1.38 7.54 -9.50
N CYS A 175 0.78 7.25 -8.35
CA CYS A 175 -0.34 6.35 -8.23
C CYS A 175 -1.30 6.78 -7.12
N VAL A 176 -2.54 6.29 -7.23
CA VAL A 176 -3.60 6.50 -6.22
C VAL A 176 -3.93 5.16 -5.58
N ILE A 177 -3.79 5.07 -4.26
CA ILE A 177 -4.18 3.88 -3.48
C ILE A 177 -5.52 4.14 -2.81
N VAL A 178 -6.50 3.28 -3.08
CA VAL A 178 -7.85 3.36 -2.51
C VAL A 178 -8.18 2.10 -1.70
N GLU A 179 -9.33 2.13 -1.01
CA GLU A 179 -9.71 1.09 -0.06
C GLU A 179 -10.30 -0.16 -0.73
N GLY A 180 -10.98 0.00 -1.86
CA GLY A 180 -11.71 -1.09 -2.49
C GLY A 180 -11.72 -1.06 -4.02
N GLU A 181 -12.06 -2.20 -4.62
CA GLU A 181 -12.13 -2.39 -6.07
C GLU A 181 -13.15 -1.47 -6.73
N MET A 182 -14.27 -1.21 -6.03
CA MET A 182 -15.31 -0.30 -6.52
C MET A 182 -14.81 1.14 -6.68
N ASP A 183 -13.89 1.57 -5.80
CA ASP A 183 -13.29 2.89 -5.85
C ASP A 183 -12.34 2.99 -7.06
N VAL A 184 -11.59 1.92 -7.35
CA VAL A 184 -10.75 1.83 -8.56
C VAL A 184 -11.60 1.95 -9.81
N LEU A 185 -12.74 1.21 -9.88
CA LEU A 185 -13.66 1.29 -11.01
C LEU A 185 -14.20 2.71 -11.20
N ALA A 186 -14.59 3.39 -10.11
CA ALA A 186 -15.12 4.74 -10.15
C ALA A 186 -14.07 5.77 -10.59
N LEU A 187 -12.82 5.64 -10.10
CA LEU A 187 -11.71 6.50 -10.51
C LEU A 187 -11.35 6.30 -11.98
N HIS A 188 -11.36 5.04 -12.44
CA HIS A 188 -11.13 4.73 -13.84
C HIS A 188 -12.19 5.37 -14.77
N GLU A 189 -13.49 5.32 -14.39
CA GLU A 189 -14.55 6.03 -15.10
C GLU A 189 -14.33 7.54 -15.13
N ALA A 190 -13.76 8.11 -14.07
CA ALA A 190 -13.41 9.52 -13.98
C ALA A 190 -12.11 9.88 -14.74
N GLY A 191 -11.47 8.93 -15.44
CA GLY A 191 -10.24 9.12 -16.19
C GLY A 191 -8.95 9.00 -15.39
N ILE A 192 -9.02 8.60 -14.11
CA ILE A 192 -7.86 8.33 -13.25
C ILE A 192 -7.53 6.84 -13.35
N THR A 193 -6.67 6.48 -14.29
CA THR A 193 -6.39 5.09 -14.65
C THR A 193 -5.31 4.42 -13.81
N ASN A 194 -4.45 5.20 -13.14
CA ASN A 194 -3.35 4.76 -12.27
C ASN A 194 -3.80 4.55 -10.79
N ALA A 195 -5.05 4.16 -10.60
CA ALA A 195 -5.61 3.83 -9.29
C ALA A 195 -5.55 2.33 -9.02
N ILE A 196 -5.15 1.98 -7.79
CA ILE A 196 -5.05 0.60 -7.28
C ILE A 196 -5.75 0.48 -5.93
N SER A 197 -6.19 -0.71 -5.55
CA SER A 197 -6.77 -0.90 -4.22
C SER A 197 -6.13 -2.03 -3.42
N VAL A 198 -6.24 -1.91 -2.09
CA VAL A 198 -5.78 -2.95 -1.17
C VAL A 198 -6.72 -4.18 -1.22
N PRO A 199 -6.21 -5.41 -1.12
CA PRO A 199 -7.04 -6.61 -1.28
C PRO A 199 -7.98 -6.87 -0.09
N ASN A 200 -7.61 -6.44 1.12
CA ASN A 200 -8.32 -6.79 2.36
C ASN A 200 -8.99 -5.60 3.07
N GLY A 201 -9.07 -4.43 2.41
CA GLY A 201 -9.45 -3.17 3.06
C GLY A 201 -8.39 -2.66 4.05
N ALA A 202 -8.56 -1.43 4.52
CA ALA A 202 -7.67 -0.83 5.51
C ALA A 202 -8.00 -1.39 6.90
N THR A 203 -7.10 -2.20 7.48
CA THR A 203 -7.22 -2.72 8.84
C THR A 203 -5.98 -2.37 9.66
N LEU A 204 -6.15 -2.18 10.98
CA LEU A 204 -5.03 -1.94 11.89
C LEU A 204 -4.15 -3.20 12.10
N ASN A 205 -4.53 -4.33 11.55
CA ASN A 205 -3.79 -5.59 11.72
C ASN A 205 -2.65 -5.68 10.71
N THR A 206 -1.42 -5.50 11.20
CA THR A 206 -0.17 -5.54 10.41
C THR A 206 0.11 -6.90 9.74
N ASN A 207 -0.53 -7.99 10.20
CA ASN A 207 -0.36 -9.34 9.61
C ASN A 207 -0.97 -9.48 8.21
N ASN A 208 -1.69 -8.46 7.71
CA ASN A 208 -2.35 -8.48 6.40
C ASN A 208 -1.63 -7.62 5.34
N LEU A 209 -0.38 -7.24 5.56
CA LEU A 209 0.38 -6.36 4.66
C LEU A 209 1.25 -7.10 3.64
N ASP A 210 1.11 -8.42 3.52
CA ASP A 210 1.88 -9.25 2.56
C ASP A 210 1.82 -8.69 1.11
N TYR A 211 0.70 -8.07 0.72
CA TYR A 211 0.54 -7.47 -0.59
C TYR A 211 1.48 -6.29 -0.86
N LEU A 212 1.91 -5.57 0.19
CA LEU A 212 2.92 -4.50 0.06
C LEU A 212 4.28 -5.10 -0.30
N ASP A 213 4.70 -6.15 0.44
CA ASP A 213 5.96 -6.84 0.16
C ASP A 213 5.95 -7.48 -1.23
N ASN A 214 4.81 -8.06 -1.63
CA ASN A 214 4.65 -8.71 -2.92
C ASN A 214 4.68 -7.75 -4.12
N CYS A 215 4.29 -6.49 -3.91
CA CYS A 215 4.19 -5.48 -4.96
C CYS A 215 5.20 -4.34 -4.81
N ILE A 216 6.17 -4.44 -3.91
CA ILE A 216 7.05 -3.32 -3.57
C ILE A 216 7.82 -2.78 -4.79
N ASP A 217 8.21 -3.65 -5.71
CA ASP A 217 8.98 -3.28 -6.89
C ASP A 217 8.21 -2.34 -7.83
N TYR A 218 6.88 -2.37 -7.81
CA TYR A 218 6.01 -1.45 -8.56
C TYR A 218 6.05 0.00 -8.07
N PHE A 219 6.57 0.21 -6.85
CA PHE A 219 6.61 1.53 -6.21
C PHE A 219 8.00 2.18 -6.23
N GLU A 220 9.03 1.48 -6.67
CA GLU A 220 10.41 1.98 -6.62
C GLU A 220 10.66 3.23 -7.46
N ASP A 221 9.98 3.35 -8.60
CA ASP A 221 10.10 4.46 -9.53
C ASP A 221 9.07 5.58 -9.29
N LYS A 222 8.19 5.44 -8.30
CA LYS A 222 7.12 6.40 -8.04
C LYS A 222 7.64 7.64 -7.33
N LYS A 223 7.36 8.80 -7.90
CA LYS A 223 7.67 10.12 -7.31
C LYS A 223 6.61 10.55 -6.30
N LYS A 224 5.38 10.05 -6.44
CA LYS A 224 4.25 10.43 -5.59
C LYS A 224 3.29 9.26 -5.41
N ILE A 225 2.88 9.02 -4.16
CA ILE A 225 1.83 8.06 -3.81
C ILE A 225 0.72 8.84 -3.09
N ILE A 226 -0.49 8.78 -3.64
CA ILE A 226 -1.67 9.42 -3.08
C ILE A 226 -2.48 8.33 -2.39
N ILE A 227 -2.76 8.48 -1.09
CA ILE A 227 -3.62 7.58 -0.34
C ILE A 227 -4.99 8.23 -0.20
N ALA A 228 -6.00 7.68 -0.86
CA ALA A 228 -7.38 8.17 -0.87
C ALA A 228 -8.29 7.09 -0.26
N VAL A 229 -8.38 7.07 1.07
CA VAL A 229 -9.21 6.13 1.83
C VAL A 229 -10.36 6.87 2.49
N ALA A 230 -11.49 6.18 2.69
CA ALA A 230 -12.62 6.75 3.41
C ALA A 230 -12.24 6.96 4.89
N VAL A 231 -12.50 8.16 5.39
CA VAL A 231 -12.34 8.45 6.81
C VAL A 231 -13.59 7.93 7.53
N SER A 232 -13.44 6.86 8.29
CA SER A 232 -14.50 6.47 9.23
C SER A 232 -14.54 7.50 10.36
N TYR A 233 -15.66 8.17 10.54
CA TYR A 233 -15.87 9.23 11.54
C TYR A 233 -15.64 8.81 13.02
N THR A 234 -15.30 7.57 13.29
CA THR A 234 -15.08 7.08 14.65
C THR A 234 -13.78 7.52 15.29
N HIS A 235 -12.84 8.16 14.58
CA HIS A 235 -11.53 8.55 15.10
C HIS A 235 -11.03 9.95 14.73
N LEU A 236 -11.84 10.81 14.13
CA LEU A 236 -11.48 12.21 13.86
C LEU A 236 -12.30 13.16 14.74
N THR A 237 -11.92 13.26 16.01
CA THR A 237 -12.05 14.53 16.70
C THR A 237 -10.83 15.36 16.34
N LEU A 238 -10.95 16.19 15.31
CA LEU A 238 -10.02 17.31 15.14
C LEU A 238 -10.06 18.13 16.42
N PRO A 239 -8.91 18.49 17.01
CA PRO A 239 -8.90 19.46 18.08
C PRO A 239 -9.47 20.77 17.50
N THR A 240 -10.66 21.14 17.92
CA THR A 240 -11.19 22.46 17.69
C THR A 240 -10.30 23.42 18.47
N ASN A 241 -9.41 24.14 17.79
CA ASN A 241 -8.79 25.31 18.37
C ASN A 241 -9.92 26.28 18.71
N ARG A 242 -10.28 26.33 20.00
CA ARG A 242 -10.98 27.47 20.54
C ARG A 242 -9.94 28.57 20.71
N GLU A 243 -9.91 29.49 19.79
CA GLU A 243 -9.34 30.81 20.08
C GLU A 243 -10.27 31.51 21.09
N VAL A 244 -9.69 31.92 22.20
CA VAL A 244 -10.25 32.86 23.14
C VAL A 244 -9.62 34.22 22.89
#